data_96721d0c79b5afb2a460723bb99a9c6c
#
_entry.id   96721d0c79b5afb2a460723bb99a9c6c
#
_cell.length_a   1.000
_cell.length_b   1.000
_cell.length_c   1.000
_cell.angle_alpha   90.00
_cell.angle_beta   90.00
_cell.angle_gamma   90.00
#
_symmetry.space_group_name_H-M   'P 1'
#
loop_
_entity.id
_entity.type
_entity.pdbx_description
1 polymer ?
#
loop_
_entity_poly.entity_id
_entity_poly.type
_entity_poly.pdbx_seq_one_letter_code
_entity_poly.pdbx_strand_id
1 'polypeptide(L)'
;MRILIADDEAIIRLGLKATLEAMGHEVVGVAADGLSAVELARTAHPDLVILDIKMPGIDGLEAAEAISRERPVPIVILTAYSSRDLVERAAGLPVHAYLVKPIRPVELGPALEIAISRFREEQALRQEAADLQEALRSRDIVQQAKRRLMEVHGLGEEEALRWLRARARRERRSMREVSEDVLKGLPPFDNTPSA
;
A
#
# COMPACT_ATOMS: atom_id res chain seq x y z
N MET A 1 2.45 19.96 3.55
CA MET A 1 2.68 18.69 2.83
C MET A 1 3.65 18.93 1.70
N ARG A 2 4.39 17.91 1.32
CA ARG A 2 5.34 17.90 0.19
C ARG A 2 4.61 17.37 -1.06
N ILE A 3 4.46 18.23 -2.06
CA ILE A 3 3.64 17.94 -3.25
C ILE A 3 4.51 17.93 -4.51
N LEU A 4 4.35 16.90 -5.33
CA LEU A 4 4.90 16.81 -6.68
C LEU A 4 3.82 17.20 -7.69
N ILE A 5 4.19 18.02 -8.69
CA ILE A 5 3.31 18.43 -9.79
C ILE A 5 3.90 17.95 -11.10
N ALA A 6 3.07 17.38 -11.98
CA ALA A 6 3.44 17.10 -13.35
C ALA A 6 2.33 17.51 -14.32
N ASP A 7 2.70 18.27 -15.33
CA ASP A 7 1.84 18.79 -16.40
C ASP A 7 2.74 19.23 -17.56
N ASP A 8 2.38 19.04 -18.81
CA ASP A 8 3.21 19.47 -19.93
C ASP A 8 3.13 21.00 -20.16
N GLU A 9 2.05 21.64 -19.71
CA GLU A 9 1.85 23.08 -19.83
C GLU A 9 2.55 23.87 -18.72
N ALA A 10 3.59 24.63 -19.07
CA ALA A 10 4.37 25.42 -18.09
C ALA A 10 3.52 26.42 -17.29
N ILE A 11 2.50 27.02 -17.92
CA ILE A 11 1.62 28.00 -17.27
C ILE A 11 0.78 27.34 -16.18
N ILE A 12 0.32 26.11 -16.37
CA ILE A 12 -0.44 25.33 -15.39
C ILE A 12 0.47 24.96 -14.22
N ARG A 13 1.67 24.46 -14.50
CA ARG A 13 2.66 24.15 -13.44
C ARG A 13 2.97 25.34 -12.55
N LEU A 14 3.19 26.52 -13.15
CA LEU A 14 3.46 27.75 -12.40
C LEU A 14 2.26 28.19 -11.55
N GLY A 15 1.05 28.14 -12.11
CA GLY A 15 -0.18 28.48 -11.41
C GLY A 15 -0.46 27.54 -10.23
N LEU A 16 -0.33 26.24 -10.44
CA LEU A 16 -0.48 25.24 -9.37
C LEU A 16 0.55 25.42 -8.27
N LYS A 17 1.82 25.59 -8.64
CA LYS A 17 2.89 25.84 -7.68
C LYS A 17 2.59 27.05 -6.80
N ALA A 18 2.29 28.20 -7.41
CA ALA A 18 1.97 29.42 -6.67
C ALA A 18 0.75 29.23 -5.72
N THR A 19 -0.29 28.54 -6.20
CA THR A 19 -1.49 28.29 -5.40
C THR A 19 -1.20 27.37 -4.22
N LEU A 20 -0.48 26.29 -4.43
CA LEU A 20 -0.12 25.32 -3.38
C LEU A 20 0.80 25.94 -2.32
N GLU A 21 1.78 26.75 -2.75
CA GLU A 21 2.67 27.46 -1.84
C GLU A 21 1.90 28.52 -1.02
N ALA A 22 0.95 29.23 -1.64
CA ALA A 22 0.05 30.14 -0.92
C ALA A 22 -0.86 29.43 0.10
N MET A 23 -1.18 28.16 -0.12
CA MET A 23 -1.90 27.31 0.83
C MET A 23 -1.01 26.71 1.92
N GLY A 24 0.30 27.02 1.94
CA GLY A 24 1.25 26.53 2.93
C GLY A 24 1.80 25.12 2.63
N HIS A 25 1.70 24.65 1.40
CA HIS A 25 2.32 23.40 0.97
C HIS A 25 3.71 23.65 0.37
N GLU A 26 4.57 22.64 0.42
CA GLU A 26 5.89 22.66 -0.21
C GLU A 26 5.83 21.92 -1.55
N VAL A 27 6.16 22.57 -2.64
CA VAL A 27 6.28 21.93 -3.95
C VAL A 27 7.68 21.38 -4.10
N VAL A 28 7.84 20.07 -3.94
CA VAL A 28 9.15 19.38 -3.91
C VAL A 28 9.64 18.91 -5.27
N GLY A 29 8.78 18.98 -6.29
CA GLY A 29 9.15 18.63 -7.66
C GLY A 29 8.13 19.16 -8.65
N VAL A 30 8.63 19.51 -9.85
CA VAL A 30 7.83 19.98 -10.98
C VAL A 30 8.34 19.28 -12.22
N ALA A 31 7.51 18.43 -12.83
CA ALA A 31 7.81 17.66 -14.04
C ALA A 31 7.02 18.19 -15.25
N ALA A 32 7.58 18.03 -16.44
CA ALA A 32 6.92 18.39 -17.70
C ALA A 32 6.43 17.15 -18.48
N ASP A 33 6.70 15.95 -17.96
CA ASP A 33 6.36 14.67 -18.57
C ASP A 33 6.24 13.57 -17.51
N GLY A 34 5.65 12.44 -17.89
CA GLY A 34 5.39 11.34 -16.96
C GLY A 34 6.65 10.64 -16.45
N LEU A 35 7.68 10.47 -17.28
CA LEU A 35 8.93 9.81 -16.86
C LEU A 35 9.66 10.66 -15.81
N SER A 36 9.79 11.95 -16.05
CA SER A 36 10.35 12.90 -15.08
C SER A 36 9.55 12.92 -13.78
N ALA A 37 8.22 12.78 -13.85
CA ALA A 37 7.36 12.70 -12.67
C ALA A 37 7.67 11.46 -11.83
N VAL A 38 7.83 10.29 -12.45
CA VAL A 38 8.20 9.04 -11.75
C VAL A 38 9.56 9.17 -11.07
N GLU A 39 10.57 9.68 -11.77
CA GLU A 39 11.91 9.86 -11.22
C GLU A 39 11.95 10.86 -10.05
N LEU A 40 11.22 11.98 -10.17
CA LEU A 40 11.09 12.95 -9.09
C LEU A 40 10.31 12.38 -7.90
N ALA A 41 9.28 11.58 -8.12
CA ALA A 41 8.55 10.93 -7.03
C ALA A 41 9.46 9.99 -6.23
N ARG A 42 10.34 9.26 -6.93
CA ARG A 42 11.32 8.35 -6.32
C ARG A 42 12.35 9.08 -5.47
N THR A 43 12.84 10.23 -5.93
CA THR A 43 13.93 10.97 -5.24
C THR A 43 13.44 11.94 -4.20
N ALA A 44 12.33 12.63 -4.48
CA ALA A 44 11.78 13.66 -3.59
C ALA A 44 10.84 13.11 -2.50
N HIS A 45 10.36 11.88 -2.61
CA HIS A 45 9.42 11.26 -1.65
C HIS A 45 8.24 12.19 -1.28
N PRO A 46 7.39 12.59 -2.23
CA PRO A 46 6.26 13.48 -1.97
C PRO A 46 5.21 12.81 -1.07
N ASP A 47 4.43 13.64 -0.36
CA ASP A 47 3.27 13.21 0.42
C ASP A 47 2.01 13.09 -0.46
N LEU A 48 2.00 13.77 -1.63
CA LEU A 48 0.92 13.77 -2.60
C LEU A 48 1.48 14.12 -3.99
N VAL A 49 0.89 13.52 -5.03
CA VAL A 49 1.27 13.78 -6.43
C VAL A 49 0.06 14.30 -7.21
N ILE A 50 0.28 15.34 -8.02
CA ILE A 50 -0.70 15.89 -8.94
C ILE A 50 -0.18 15.65 -10.37
N LEU A 51 -0.92 14.93 -11.20
CA LEU A 51 -0.52 14.55 -12.55
C LEU A 51 -1.55 14.99 -13.58
N ASP A 52 -1.11 15.64 -14.64
CA ASP A 52 -1.93 15.76 -15.83
C ASP A 52 -2.01 14.41 -16.57
N ILE A 53 -3.15 14.13 -17.19
CA ILE A 53 -3.31 12.89 -17.97
C ILE A 53 -2.46 12.96 -19.24
N LYS A 54 -2.55 14.07 -19.98
CA LYS A 54 -1.91 14.20 -21.28
C LYS A 54 -0.51 14.76 -21.13
N MET A 55 0.47 13.88 -21.03
CA MET A 55 1.87 14.26 -21.01
C MET A 55 2.67 13.48 -22.08
N PRO A 56 3.81 14.05 -22.55
CA PRO A 56 4.72 13.33 -23.44
C PRO A 56 5.30 12.06 -22.81
N GLY A 57 5.55 11.05 -23.65
CA GLY A 57 6.11 9.77 -23.20
C GLY A 57 5.06 8.86 -22.60
N ILE A 58 5.10 8.65 -21.31
CA ILE A 58 4.05 7.95 -20.57
C ILE A 58 2.98 8.94 -20.10
N ASP A 59 1.72 8.52 -20.15
CA ASP A 59 0.62 9.37 -19.73
C ASP A 59 0.54 9.44 -18.18
N GLY A 60 -0.28 10.37 -17.66
CA GLY A 60 -0.40 10.57 -16.22
C GLY A 60 -0.98 9.37 -15.47
N LEU A 61 -1.78 8.51 -16.13
CA LEU A 61 -2.31 7.30 -15.51
C LEU A 61 -1.23 6.22 -15.42
N GLU A 62 -0.42 6.07 -16.47
CA GLU A 62 0.74 5.18 -16.46
C GLU A 62 1.79 5.63 -15.42
N ALA A 63 2.03 6.94 -15.32
CA ALA A 63 2.90 7.52 -14.30
C ALA A 63 2.36 7.25 -12.88
N ALA A 64 1.04 7.41 -12.67
CA ALA A 64 0.39 7.13 -11.40
C ALA A 64 0.58 5.66 -10.97
N GLU A 65 0.41 4.72 -11.91
CA GLU A 65 0.63 3.30 -11.64
C GLU A 65 2.09 3.02 -11.29
N ALA A 66 3.04 3.56 -12.04
CA ALA A 66 4.47 3.38 -11.80
C ALA A 66 4.88 3.93 -10.41
N ILE A 67 4.46 5.14 -10.07
CA ILE A 67 4.72 5.77 -8.76
C ILE A 67 4.13 4.94 -7.62
N SER A 68 2.86 4.55 -7.72
CA SER A 68 2.18 3.77 -6.68
C SER A 68 2.76 2.38 -6.48
N ARG A 69 3.31 1.76 -7.54
CA ARG A 69 3.96 0.45 -7.46
C ARG A 69 5.24 0.51 -6.65
N GLU A 70 6.03 1.58 -6.79
CA GLU A 70 7.26 1.78 -6.02
C GLU A 70 6.96 2.25 -4.59
N ARG A 71 6.08 3.24 -4.47
CA ARG A 71 5.67 3.80 -3.18
C ARG A 71 4.23 4.30 -3.25
N PRO A 72 3.29 3.67 -2.56
CA PRO A 72 1.92 4.17 -2.47
C PRO A 72 1.88 5.59 -1.92
N VAL A 73 1.19 6.49 -2.65
CA VAL A 73 1.04 7.91 -2.32
C VAL A 73 -0.31 8.40 -2.85
N PRO A 74 -0.99 9.37 -2.19
CA PRO A 74 -2.19 9.97 -2.73
C PRO A 74 -1.93 10.62 -4.09
N ILE A 75 -2.78 10.33 -5.09
CA ILE A 75 -2.66 10.87 -6.45
C ILE A 75 -3.92 11.62 -6.83
N VAL A 76 -3.73 12.83 -7.33
CA VAL A 76 -4.76 13.68 -7.94
C VAL A 76 -4.47 13.78 -9.43
N ILE A 77 -5.46 13.50 -10.25
CA ILE A 77 -5.35 13.61 -11.71
C ILE A 77 -5.97 14.93 -12.18
N LEU A 78 -5.26 15.64 -13.04
CA LEU A 78 -5.76 16.77 -13.80
C LEU A 78 -6.29 16.32 -15.14
N THR A 79 -7.45 16.80 -15.55
CA THR A 79 -8.06 16.40 -16.82
C THR A 79 -8.70 17.58 -17.53
N ALA A 80 -8.55 17.66 -18.85
CA ALA A 80 -9.24 18.64 -19.69
C ALA A 80 -10.71 18.25 -19.98
N TYR A 81 -11.11 17.00 -19.69
CA TYR A 81 -12.44 16.48 -20.00
C TYR A 81 -13.02 15.66 -18.86
N SER A 82 -14.32 15.89 -18.60
CA SER A 82 -15.15 15.04 -17.71
C SER A 82 -15.69 13.80 -18.45
N SER A 83 -14.92 13.19 -19.35
CA SER A 83 -15.44 12.09 -20.17
C SER A 83 -15.50 10.76 -19.38
N ARG A 84 -16.61 10.00 -19.61
CA ARG A 84 -16.79 8.66 -19.06
C ARG A 84 -15.61 7.72 -19.36
N ASP A 85 -14.99 7.85 -20.53
CA ASP A 85 -13.84 7.05 -20.95
C ASP A 85 -12.64 7.18 -20.03
N LEU A 86 -12.45 8.36 -19.40
CA LEU A 86 -11.39 8.59 -18.44
C LEU A 86 -11.67 7.93 -17.08
N VAL A 87 -12.92 7.96 -16.65
CA VAL A 87 -13.33 7.28 -15.42
C VAL A 87 -13.20 5.76 -15.59
N GLU A 88 -13.53 5.23 -16.77
CA GLU A 88 -13.36 3.81 -17.10
C GLU A 88 -11.90 3.40 -17.18
N ARG A 89 -11.04 4.21 -17.81
CA ARG A 89 -9.58 3.95 -17.87
C ARG A 89 -8.90 4.04 -16.51
N ALA A 90 -9.39 4.91 -15.64
CA ALA A 90 -8.85 5.07 -14.29
C ALA A 90 -9.46 4.09 -13.28
N ALA A 91 -10.47 3.30 -13.67
CA ALA A 91 -11.05 2.27 -12.81
C ALA A 91 -9.99 1.20 -12.47
N GLY A 92 -9.71 1.06 -11.18
CA GLY A 92 -8.69 0.14 -10.68
C GLY A 92 -7.27 0.71 -10.63
N LEU A 93 -7.03 1.94 -11.12
CA LEU A 93 -5.77 2.64 -10.96
C LEU A 93 -5.71 3.38 -9.61
N PRO A 94 -4.51 3.64 -9.07
CA PRO A 94 -4.33 4.30 -7.78
C PRO A 94 -4.58 5.82 -7.87
N VAL A 95 -5.79 6.22 -8.26
CA VAL A 95 -6.22 7.62 -8.41
C VAL A 95 -7.27 7.94 -7.35
N HIS A 96 -7.01 8.96 -6.56
CA HIS A 96 -7.80 9.27 -5.36
C HIS A 96 -8.71 10.50 -5.52
N ALA A 97 -8.36 11.41 -6.44
CA ALA A 97 -9.22 12.53 -6.82
C ALA A 97 -8.94 13.00 -8.25
N TYR A 98 -9.89 13.77 -8.81
CA TYR A 98 -9.79 14.39 -10.12
C TYR A 98 -10.07 15.88 -10.02
N LEU A 99 -9.35 16.68 -10.81
CA LEU A 99 -9.60 18.09 -11.02
C LEU A 99 -9.75 18.36 -12.52
N VAL A 100 -10.78 19.08 -12.89
CA VAL A 100 -11.05 19.45 -14.29
C VAL A 100 -10.40 20.79 -14.59
N LYS A 101 -9.63 20.86 -15.68
CA LYS A 101 -9.05 22.11 -16.18
C LYS A 101 -10.16 22.99 -16.84
N PRO A 102 -10.21 24.32 -16.63
CA PRO A 102 -9.25 25.11 -15.85
C PRO A 102 -9.46 24.98 -14.34
N ILE A 103 -8.35 24.76 -13.60
CA ILE A 103 -8.37 24.53 -12.16
C ILE A 103 -8.61 25.85 -11.42
N ARG A 104 -9.65 25.88 -10.61
CA ARG A 104 -9.91 27.03 -9.73
C ARG A 104 -9.23 26.82 -8.37
N PRO A 105 -8.54 27.85 -7.82
CA PRO A 105 -7.86 27.72 -6.53
C PRO A 105 -8.74 27.16 -5.40
N VAL A 106 -10.04 27.52 -5.40
CA VAL A 106 -11.02 27.08 -4.41
C VAL A 106 -11.30 25.56 -4.46
N GLU A 107 -11.04 24.90 -5.58
CA GLU A 107 -11.28 23.46 -5.77
C GLU A 107 -10.09 22.63 -5.33
N LEU A 108 -8.90 23.23 -5.31
CA LEU A 108 -7.65 22.50 -5.05
C LEU A 108 -7.61 21.93 -3.62
N GLY A 109 -7.91 22.74 -2.60
CA GLY A 109 -7.92 22.30 -1.21
C GLY A 109 -8.84 21.10 -0.96
N PRO A 110 -10.14 21.17 -1.29
CA PRO A 110 -11.05 20.04 -1.15
C PRO A 110 -10.60 18.79 -1.91
N ALA A 111 -10.03 18.94 -3.11
CA ALA A 111 -9.56 17.80 -3.89
C ALA A 111 -8.35 17.10 -3.22
N LEU A 112 -7.42 17.86 -2.63
CA LEU A 112 -6.31 17.31 -1.86
C LEU A 112 -6.80 16.54 -0.63
N GLU A 113 -7.74 17.11 0.12
CA GLU A 113 -8.34 16.47 1.30
C GLU A 113 -9.05 15.15 0.94
N ILE A 114 -9.84 15.16 -0.13
CA ILE A 114 -10.51 13.95 -0.64
C ILE A 114 -9.49 12.89 -1.04
N ALA A 115 -8.44 13.28 -1.77
CA ALA A 115 -7.40 12.34 -2.18
C ALA A 115 -6.71 11.68 -0.98
N ILE A 116 -6.37 12.46 0.03
CA ILE A 116 -5.75 11.95 1.26
C ILE A 116 -6.69 11.03 2.02
N SER A 117 -7.97 11.40 2.15
CA SER A 117 -8.95 10.57 2.86
C SER A 117 -9.14 9.22 2.17
N ARG A 118 -9.36 9.21 0.86
CA ARG A 118 -9.51 7.97 0.08
C ARG A 118 -8.27 7.09 0.12
N PHE A 119 -7.10 7.69 0.01
CA PHE A 119 -5.84 6.95 0.14
C PHE A 119 -5.71 6.28 1.51
N ARG A 120 -6.04 6.99 2.61
CA ARG A 120 -6.00 6.42 3.97
C ARG A 120 -6.99 5.28 4.14
N GLU A 121 -8.19 5.42 3.63
CA GLU A 121 -9.21 4.36 3.63
C GLU A 121 -8.73 3.12 2.88
N GLU A 122 -8.16 3.31 1.69
CA GLU A 122 -7.60 2.23 0.89
C GLU A 122 -6.44 1.51 1.59
N GLN A 123 -5.52 2.26 2.21
CA GLN A 123 -4.41 1.69 2.97
C GLN A 123 -4.90 0.92 4.20
N ALA A 124 -5.91 1.44 4.90
CA ALA A 124 -6.51 0.74 6.05
C ALA A 124 -7.15 -0.60 5.63
N LEU A 125 -7.91 -0.60 4.54
CA LEU A 125 -8.52 -1.82 4.00
C LEU A 125 -7.47 -2.85 3.53
N ARG A 126 -6.39 -2.39 2.88
CA ARG A 126 -5.28 -3.26 2.46
C ARG A 126 -4.58 -3.89 3.66
N GLN A 127 -4.36 -3.11 4.71
CA GLN A 127 -3.74 -3.62 5.94
C GLN A 127 -4.63 -4.65 6.63
N GLU A 128 -5.93 -4.36 6.78
CA GLU A 128 -6.88 -5.31 7.35
C GLU A 128 -6.95 -6.62 6.57
N ALA A 129 -6.97 -6.54 5.24
CA ALA A 129 -6.94 -7.72 4.39
C ALA A 129 -5.65 -8.53 4.55
N ALA A 130 -4.49 -7.86 4.65
CA ALA A 130 -3.20 -8.52 4.88
C ALA A 130 -3.15 -9.21 6.25
N ASP A 131 -3.63 -8.54 7.30
CA ASP A 131 -3.69 -9.08 8.67
C ASP A 131 -4.59 -10.30 8.75
N LEU A 132 -5.76 -10.26 8.08
CA LEU A 132 -6.68 -11.38 8.02
C LEU A 132 -6.08 -12.58 7.26
N GLN A 133 -5.42 -12.33 6.12
CA GLN A 133 -4.73 -13.39 5.38
C GLN A 133 -3.61 -14.03 6.22
N GLU A 134 -2.86 -13.22 6.96
CA GLU A 134 -1.80 -13.70 7.83
C GLU A 134 -2.34 -14.55 8.98
N ALA A 135 -3.46 -14.14 9.58
CA ALA A 135 -4.14 -14.92 10.62
C ALA A 135 -4.63 -16.29 10.10
N LEU A 136 -5.20 -16.31 8.88
CA LEU A 136 -5.63 -17.57 8.24
C LEU A 136 -4.44 -18.49 7.95
N ARG A 137 -3.35 -17.97 7.37
CA ARG A 137 -2.11 -18.73 7.13
C ARG A 137 -1.52 -19.29 8.43
N SER A 138 -1.47 -18.47 9.47
CA SER A 138 -0.99 -18.90 10.78
C SER A 138 -1.82 -20.05 11.36
N ARG A 139 -3.16 -19.96 11.23
CA ARG A 139 -4.07 -21.03 11.65
C ARG A 139 -3.83 -22.34 10.89
N ASP A 140 -3.67 -22.25 9.57
CA ASP A 140 -3.42 -23.42 8.72
C ASP A 140 -2.10 -24.11 9.07
N ILE A 141 -1.02 -23.33 9.29
CA ILE A 141 0.28 -23.86 9.70
C ILE A 141 0.17 -24.59 11.04
N VAL A 142 -0.52 -24.03 12.03
CA VAL A 142 -0.73 -24.66 13.33
C VAL A 142 -1.53 -25.96 13.19
N GLN A 143 -2.55 -26.00 12.32
CA GLN A 143 -3.33 -27.21 12.08
C GLN A 143 -2.51 -28.30 11.38
N GLN A 144 -1.66 -27.94 10.43
CA GLN A 144 -0.76 -28.87 9.77
C GLN A 144 0.28 -29.46 10.76
N ALA A 145 0.91 -28.60 11.57
CA ALA A 145 1.85 -29.03 12.58
C ALA A 145 1.21 -29.95 13.61
N LYS A 146 -0.03 -29.65 14.04
CA LYS A 146 -0.80 -30.50 14.94
C LYS A 146 -1.03 -31.89 14.34
N ARG A 147 -1.49 -31.96 13.06
CA ARG A 147 -1.65 -33.25 12.36
C ARG A 147 -0.32 -34.02 12.27
N ARG A 148 0.78 -33.30 11.94
CA ARG A 148 2.10 -33.94 11.88
C ARG A 148 2.54 -34.53 13.19
N LEU A 149 2.32 -33.85 14.32
CA LEU A 149 2.60 -34.39 15.65
C LEU A 149 1.74 -35.61 16.00
N MET A 150 0.46 -35.61 15.63
CA MET A 150 -0.42 -36.77 15.82
C MET A 150 0.06 -37.96 15.02
N GLU A 151 0.43 -37.79 13.76
CA GLU A 151 0.90 -38.83 12.86
C GLU A 151 2.24 -39.46 13.29
N VAL A 152 3.20 -38.60 13.64
CA VAL A 152 4.58 -39.03 13.93
C VAL A 152 4.73 -39.55 15.36
N HIS A 153 4.03 -38.94 16.32
CA HIS A 153 4.21 -39.20 17.74
C HIS A 153 3.01 -39.87 18.39
N GLY A 154 1.94 -40.17 17.65
CA GLY A 154 0.73 -40.83 18.17
C GLY A 154 -0.05 -40.00 19.18
N LEU A 155 0.14 -38.67 19.20
CA LEU A 155 -0.52 -37.78 20.16
C LEU A 155 -2.00 -37.60 19.83
N GLY A 156 -2.81 -37.37 20.85
CA GLY A 156 -4.15 -36.84 20.67
C GLY A 156 -4.15 -35.37 20.25
N GLU A 157 -5.26 -34.91 19.68
CA GLU A 157 -5.39 -33.55 19.18
C GLU A 157 -5.11 -32.45 20.24
N GLU A 158 -5.66 -32.66 21.44
CA GLU A 158 -5.44 -31.75 22.57
C GLU A 158 -4.00 -31.78 23.09
N GLU A 159 -3.36 -32.97 23.05
CA GLU A 159 -1.96 -33.12 23.47
C GLU A 159 -1.03 -32.42 22.52
N ALA A 160 -1.22 -32.58 21.21
CA ALA A 160 -0.46 -31.89 20.18
C ALA A 160 -0.58 -30.36 20.33
N LEU A 161 -1.78 -29.87 20.59
CA LEU A 161 -1.99 -28.44 20.82
C LEU A 161 -1.33 -27.93 22.11
N ARG A 162 -1.43 -28.69 23.20
CA ARG A 162 -0.74 -28.36 24.47
C ARG A 162 0.76 -28.32 24.30
N TRP A 163 1.32 -29.26 23.57
CA TRP A 163 2.75 -29.31 23.28
C TRP A 163 3.22 -28.07 22.49
N LEU A 164 2.52 -27.71 21.42
CA LEU A 164 2.85 -26.50 20.65
C LEU A 164 2.81 -25.24 21.51
N ARG A 165 1.78 -25.09 22.37
CA ARG A 165 1.66 -23.95 23.29
C ARG A 165 2.78 -23.90 24.33
N ALA A 166 3.10 -25.04 24.95
CA ALA A 166 4.15 -25.13 25.94
C ALA A 166 5.51 -24.76 25.33
N ARG A 167 5.79 -25.24 24.14
CA ARG A 167 7.02 -24.93 23.41
C ARG A 167 7.10 -23.46 23.02
N ALA A 168 6.03 -22.86 22.48
CA ALA A 168 5.96 -21.46 22.16
C ALA A 168 6.25 -20.56 23.37
N ARG A 169 5.69 -20.89 24.56
CA ARG A 169 5.97 -20.19 25.81
C ARG A 169 7.42 -20.34 26.25
N ARG A 170 7.94 -21.57 26.24
CA ARG A 170 9.31 -21.86 26.66
C ARG A 170 10.36 -21.12 25.80
N GLU A 171 10.14 -21.08 24.50
CA GLU A 171 11.04 -20.48 23.55
C GLU A 171 10.75 -18.98 23.31
N ARG A 172 9.71 -18.43 23.91
CA ARG A 172 9.22 -17.04 23.71
C ARG A 172 9.01 -16.71 22.23
N ARG A 173 8.45 -17.67 21.49
CA ARG A 173 8.17 -17.59 20.05
C ARG A 173 6.67 -17.70 19.82
N SER A 174 6.22 -17.27 18.64
CA SER A 174 4.83 -17.43 18.24
C SER A 174 4.47 -18.91 17.98
N MET A 175 3.18 -19.22 18.11
CA MET A 175 2.67 -20.56 17.76
C MET A 175 3.00 -20.93 16.31
N ARG A 176 2.97 -19.96 15.40
CA ARG A 176 3.31 -20.15 14.00
C ARG A 176 4.75 -20.59 13.81
N GLU A 177 5.72 -19.84 14.34
CA GLU A 177 7.14 -20.17 14.22
C GLU A 177 7.48 -21.55 14.74
N VAL A 178 6.91 -21.93 15.89
CA VAL A 178 7.08 -23.27 16.45
C VAL A 178 6.45 -24.34 15.54
N SER A 179 5.30 -24.04 14.97
CA SER A 179 4.61 -24.95 14.06
C SER A 179 5.37 -25.12 12.74
N GLU A 180 5.96 -24.06 12.20
CA GLU A 180 6.83 -24.13 11.03
C GLU A 180 8.05 -25.03 11.26
N ASP A 181 8.66 -24.98 12.46
CA ASP A 181 9.77 -25.87 12.83
C ASP A 181 9.34 -27.35 12.90
N VAL A 182 8.16 -27.62 13.44
CA VAL A 182 7.59 -28.98 13.45
C VAL A 182 7.40 -29.51 12.02
N LEU A 183 6.93 -28.66 11.12
CA LEU A 183 6.73 -29.03 9.71
C LEU A 183 8.06 -29.25 8.96
N LYS A 184 9.12 -28.51 9.30
CA LYS A 184 10.47 -28.69 8.76
C LYS A 184 11.18 -29.91 9.32
N GLY A 185 10.58 -30.62 10.30
CA GLY A 185 11.19 -31.80 10.92
C GLY A 185 12.22 -31.48 12.02
N LEU A 186 12.22 -30.28 12.57
CA LEU A 186 13.05 -29.84 13.69
C LEU A 186 12.20 -29.61 14.93
N PRO A 187 12.61 -30.00 16.10
CA PRO A 187 13.64 -30.91 16.59
C PRO A 187 13.06 -32.16 17.27
N PRO A 188 13.89 -33.01 17.89
CA PRO A 188 13.41 -34.22 18.57
C PRO A 188 12.39 -33.85 19.66
N PHE A 189 11.43 -34.71 19.79
CA PHE A 189 10.38 -34.64 20.79
C PHE A 189 11.01 -34.88 22.17
N ASP A 190 11.28 -33.80 22.88
CA ASP A 190 11.67 -33.89 24.28
C ASP A 190 10.40 -34.20 25.11
N ASN A 191 10.20 -35.47 25.39
CA ASN A 191 9.09 -35.97 26.16
C ASN A 191 9.36 -35.89 27.67
N THR A 192 10.01 -34.80 28.12
CA THR A 192 10.18 -34.55 29.55
C THR A 192 8.89 -33.97 30.11
N PRO A 193 8.10 -34.69 30.88
CA PRO A 193 7.00 -34.11 31.61
C PRO A 193 7.60 -33.14 32.63
N SER A 194 7.19 -31.86 32.55
CA SER A 194 7.46 -30.92 33.63
C SER A 194 6.82 -31.42 34.90
N ALA A 195 7.66 -31.72 35.89
CA ALA A 195 7.27 -31.93 37.27
C ALA A 195 6.63 -30.65 37.87
#